data_21a37111ef6b840b52badb63371895f0
#
_entry.id   21a37111ef6b840b52badb63371895f0
#
_cell.length_a   1.000
_cell.length_b   1.000
_cell.length_c   1.000
_cell.angle_alpha   90.00
_cell.angle_beta   90.00
_cell.angle_gamma   90.00
#
_symmetry.space_group_name_H-M   'P 1'
#
loop_
_entity.id
_entity.type
_entity.pdbx_description
1 polymer ?
#
loop_
_entity_poly.entity_id
_entity_poly.type
_entity_poly.pdbx_seq_one_letter_code
_entity_poly.pdbx_strand_id
1 'polypeptide(L)'
;DALQPYAKVITGKAKTMDGFFKVHYVDGKYFFEIADSLFGRDILIVNRVVKAPVDAQKRKVGYPGDYISDEVIRFEKGRGDKLFVREISYLEHSADTLGMYQAVLNSNVQPIVATFPLKTVRKEGETTNYVIDMTDYIRKDNEMFSFTSRVKDNIGASSMVDDASYIDTLKAFPQNIEIRTVRTFQRKKGGGSGLEKLLAAFFATSTTPLTYELNSSMLLLPKEPMKPRLHDDRVGYFAVSYKDFDENPQGVKYKANITRWRLEPKDEDREKYLRGELVEPKKPIIIYIDPVTPKKWVPYLIQGVNDWQAAFEKAGFKNAIFGKEAPTDDPTWSLEDARHSAIVYKPSDIPNASGPHVHDPRSGEILETHINWYHNVMSLLYNWYIVQAGAIHP
;
A
#
# COMPACT_ATOMS: atom_id res chain seq x y z
N ASP A 1 -18.77 28.40 -4.07
CA ASP A 1 -17.80 29.47 -3.73
C ASP A 1 -16.94 29.73 -4.96
N ALA A 2 -16.74 31.00 -5.34
CA ALA A 2 -15.87 31.38 -6.44
C ALA A 2 -14.41 31.01 -6.13
N LEU A 3 -13.64 30.64 -7.16
CA LEU A 3 -12.21 30.36 -7.05
C LEU A 3 -11.48 31.55 -6.43
N GLN A 4 -10.68 31.29 -5.41
CA GLN A 4 -9.89 32.32 -4.75
C GLN A 4 -8.52 32.52 -5.43
N PRO A 5 -7.90 33.70 -5.35
CA PRO A 5 -6.52 33.88 -5.76
C PRO A 5 -5.58 32.90 -5.04
N TYR A 6 -4.61 32.34 -5.75
CA TYR A 6 -3.70 31.32 -5.20
C TYR A 6 -3.03 31.75 -3.88
N ALA A 7 -2.50 32.98 -3.84
CA ALA A 7 -1.83 33.52 -2.64
C ALA A 7 -2.76 33.71 -1.42
N LYS A 8 -4.09 33.67 -1.60
CA LYS A 8 -5.06 33.67 -0.48
C LYS A 8 -5.31 32.29 0.07
N VAL A 9 -5.13 31.23 -0.73
CA VAL A 9 -5.30 29.84 -0.30
C VAL A 9 -3.98 29.27 0.21
N ILE A 10 -2.93 29.40 -0.60
CA ILE A 10 -1.57 28.97 -0.27
C ILE A 10 -0.78 30.23 0.09
N THR A 11 -0.87 30.60 1.34
CA THR A 11 -0.25 31.82 1.86
C THR A 11 1.25 31.65 2.07
N GLY A 12 1.98 32.74 2.31
CA GLY A 12 3.41 32.71 2.64
C GLY A 12 3.78 31.93 3.91
N LYS A 13 2.78 31.51 4.71
CA LYS A 13 2.96 30.63 5.88
C LYS A 13 2.91 29.14 5.53
N ALA A 14 2.63 28.80 4.28
CA ALA A 14 2.49 27.42 3.85
C ALA A 14 3.80 26.64 4.05
N LYS A 15 3.70 25.47 4.66
CA LYS A 15 4.73 24.45 4.62
C LYS A 15 4.41 23.54 3.44
N THR A 16 5.21 23.63 2.37
CA THR A 16 5.03 22.84 1.16
C THR A 16 5.93 21.62 1.18
N MET A 17 5.38 20.48 0.84
CA MET A 17 6.10 19.23 0.63
C MET A 17 5.97 18.86 -0.84
N ASP A 18 7.11 18.67 -1.52
CA ASP A 18 7.18 18.29 -2.92
C ASP A 18 7.14 16.75 -3.04
N GLY A 19 6.27 16.25 -3.90
CA GLY A 19 6.09 14.84 -4.21
C GLY A 19 5.66 14.66 -5.65
N PHE A 20 4.96 13.57 -5.98
CA PHE A 20 4.38 13.45 -7.32
C PHE A 20 3.24 14.46 -7.55
N PHE A 21 2.69 15.05 -6.48
CA PHE A 21 2.02 16.33 -6.44
C PHE A 21 2.41 17.06 -5.15
N LYS A 22 2.17 18.38 -5.07
CA LYS A 22 2.52 19.17 -3.89
C LYS A 22 1.46 19.05 -2.81
N VAL A 23 1.91 18.92 -1.57
CA VAL A 23 1.06 18.99 -0.38
C VAL A 23 1.41 20.23 0.43
N HIS A 24 0.43 21.07 0.70
CA HIS A 24 0.61 22.29 1.48
C HIS A 24 -0.09 22.16 2.81
N TYR A 25 0.59 22.52 3.87
CA TYR A 25 0.01 22.67 5.20
C TYR A 25 -0.07 24.15 5.55
N VAL A 26 -1.30 24.66 5.73
CA VAL A 26 -1.60 26.07 5.98
C VAL A 26 -2.69 26.17 7.05
N ASP A 27 -2.39 26.85 8.17
CA ASP A 27 -3.36 27.14 9.24
C ASP A 27 -4.21 25.93 9.67
N GLY A 28 -3.56 24.78 9.87
CA GLY A 28 -4.22 23.53 10.30
C GLY A 28 -4.87 22.74 9.18
N LYS A 29 -4.73 23.15 7.91
CA LYS A 29 -5.32 22.50 6.74
C LYS A 29 -4.29 21.92 5.80
N TYR A 30 -4.66 20.81 5.19
CA TYR A 30 -3.87 20.15 4.15
C TYR A 30 -4.52 20.35 2.78
N PHE A 31 -3.79 21.00 1.89
CA PHE A 31 -4.19 21.21 0.50
C PHE A 31 -3.37 20.35 -0.44
N PHE A 32 -4.02 19.68 -1.38
CA PHE A 32 -3.37 18.95 -2.46
C PHE A 32 -3.40 19.83 -3.72
N GLU A 33 -2.22 20.08 -4.28
CA GLU A 33 -2.04 20.77 -5.55
C GLU A 33 -1.68 19.76 -6.62
N ILE A 34 -2.67 19.43 -7.47
CA ILE A 34 -2.64 18.33 -8.41
C ILE A 34 -2.53 18.91 -9.83
N ALA A 35 -1.47 18.54 -10.55
CA ALA A 35 -1.26 18.94 -11.94
C ALA A 35 -2.23 18.21 -12.88
N ASP A 36 -2.66 18.87 -13.95
CA ASP A 36 -3.50 18.27 -15.00
C ASP A 36 -2.86 17.04 -15.67
N SER A 37 -1.54 16.96 -15.71
CA SER A 37 -0.79 15.79 -16.19
C SER A 37 -1.00 14.52 -15.35
N LEU A 38 -1.55 14.66 -14.14
CA LEU A 38 -1.91 13.53 -13.27
C LEU A 38 -3.37 13.08 -13.47
N PHE A 39 -4.17 13.81 -14.21
CA PHE A 39 -5.54 13.39 -14.47
C PHE A 39 -5.57 12.12 -15.31
N GLY A 40 -6.41 11.18 -14.89
CA GLY A 40 -6.49 9.85 -15.48
C GLY A 40 -5.32 8.91 -15.17
N ARG A 41 -4.30 9.35 -14.38
CA ARG A 41 -3.24 8.48 -13.87
C ARG A 41 -3.73 7.65 -12.69
N ASP A 42 -3.35 6.39 -12.68
CA ASP A 42 -3.66 5.48 -11.58
C ASP A 42 -2.82 5.79 -10.35
N ILE A 43 -3.49 5.91 -9.23
CA ILE A 43 -2.89 6.07 -7.90
C ILE A 43 -3.44 4.94 -7.05
N LEU A 44 -2.57 4.10 -6.54
CA LEU A 44 -2.91 3.02 -5.63
C LEU A 44 -2.92 3.56 -4.19
N ILE A 45 -4.06 3.43 -3.51
CA ILE A 45 -4.17 3.67 -2.07
C ILE A 45 -3.93 2.36 -1.34
N VAL A 46 -3.05 2.34 -0.35
CA VAL A 46 -2.82 1.16 0.50
C VAL A 46 -2.92 1.56 1.96
N ASN A 47 -3.83 0.92 2.68
CA ASN A 47 -4.05 1.19 4.10
C ASN A 47 -3.43 0.09 4.98
N ARG A 48 -2.71 0.50 6.03
CA ARG A 48 -2.06 -0.41 6.99
C ARG A 48 -2.20 0.08 8.42
N VAL A 49 -2.18 -0.86 9.37
CA VAL A 49 -2.08 -0.56 10.80
C VAL A 49 -0.62 -0.26 11.16
N VAL A 50 -0.36 0.89 11.77
CA VAL A 50 0.98 1.24 12.28
C VAL A 50 1.11 0.88 13.75
N LYS A 51 0.13 1.32 14.57
CA LYS A 51 0.04 0.96 15.99
C LYS A 51 -1.37 0.52 16.33
N ALA A 52 -1.48 -0.45 17.21
CA ALA A 52 -2.73 -1.04 17.63
C ALA A 52 -2.85 -1.04 19.17
N PRO A 53 -4.06 -1.11 19.72
CA PRO A 53 -4.27 -1.33 21.15
C PRO A 53 -3.55 -2.59 21.64
N VAL A 54 -3.05 -2.57 22.88
CA VAL A 54 -2.30 -3.69 23.48
C VAL A 54 -3.06 -5.03 23.44
N ASP A 55 -4.39 -4.98 23.50
CA ASP A 55 -5.25 -6.17 23.44
C ASP A 55 -5.59 -6.64 22.00
N ALA A 56 -5.17 -5.92 20.97
CA ALA A 56 -5.42 -6.30 19.57
C ALA A 56 -4.76 -7.64 19.21
N GLN A 57 -3.58 -7.93 19.74
CA GLN A 57 -2.86 -9.18 19.49
C GLN A 57 -3.66 -10.43 19.88
N LYS A 58 -4.52 -10.33 20.91
CA LYS A 58 -5.41 -11.43 21.34
C LYS A 58 -6.48 -11.76 20.29
N ARG A 59 -6.75 -10.87 19.35
CA ARG A 59 -7.83 -10.99 18.37
C ARG A 59 -7.41 -11.53 17.02
N LYS A 60 -6.11 -11.71 16.79
CA LYS A 60 -5.49 -12.16 15.52
C LYS A 60 -5.71 -11.23 14.32
N VAL A 61 -6.23 -10.01 14.53
CA VAL A 61 -6.45 -8.99 13.49
C VAL A 61 -6.25 -7.60 14.09
N GLY A 62 -5.79 -6.65 13.27
CA GLY A 62 -5.63 -5.25 13.66
C GLY A 62 -4.42 -5.01 14.55
N TYR A 63 -3.29 -5.68 14.31
CA TYR A 63 -2.03 -5.43 14.96
C TYR A 63 -1.02 -4.73 14.03
N PRO A 64 0.08 -4.18 14.58
CA PRO A 64 1.04 -3.41 13.79
C PRO A 64 1.59 -4.17 12.58
N GLY A 65 1.48 -3.56 11.42
CA GLY A 65 1.89 -4.14 10.14
C GLY A 65 0.76 -4.78 9.34
N ASP A 66 -0.43 -4.96 9.94
CA ASP A 66 -1.57 -5.53 9.22
C ASP A 66 -2.00 -4.65 8.05
N TYR A 67 -2.21 -5.33 6.93
CA TYR A 67 -2.89 -4.79 5.78
C TYR A 67 -4.39 -4.61 6.06
N ILE A 68 -4.95 -3.49 5.62
CA ILE A 68 -6.38 -3.16 5.79
C ILE A 68 -7.12 -3.32 4.47
N SER A 69 -6.69 -2.56 3.46
CA SER A 69 -7.31 -2.49 2.14
C SER A 69 -6.37 -1.85 1.13
N ASP A 70 -6.65 -2.06 -0.14
CA ASP A 70 -6.12 -1.28 -1.25
C ASP A 70 -7.21 -0.98 -2.27
N GLU A 71 -7.05 0.14 -2.96
CA GLU A 71 -7.92 0.57 -4.04
C GLU A 71 -7.15 1.44 -5.03
N VAL A 72 -7.52 1.41 -6.31
CA VAL A 72 -6.95 2.31 -7.30
C VAL A 72 -7.90 3.47 -7.52
N ILE A 73 -7.36 4.68 -7.49
CA ILE A 73 -8.12 5.89 -7.76
C ILE A 73 -7.55 6.67 -8.95
N ARG A 74 -8.40 7.54 -9.53
CA ARG A 74 -7.99 8.58 -10.48
C ARG A 74 -8.59 9.92 -10.10
N PHE A 75 -7.81 10.97 -10.28
CA PHE A 75 -8.33 12.33 -10.27
C PHE A 75 -8.85 12.68 -11.65
N GLU A 76 -10.04 13.28 -11.69
CA GLU A 76 -10.68 13.76 -12.93
C GLU A 76 -11.27 15.15 -12.72
N LYS A 77 -11.23 15.98 -13.77
CA LYS A 77 -11.95 17.25 -13.74
C LYS A 77 -13.45 17.00 -13.77
N GLY A 78 -14.14 17.46 -12.74
CA GLY A 78 -15.59 17.37 -12.64
C GLY A 78 -16.30 18.49 -13.39
N ARG A 79 -17.64 18.46 -13.31
CA ARG A 79 -18.46 19.57 -13.84
C ARG A 79 -18.37 20.76 -12.88
N GLY A 80 -18.22 21.96 -13.46
CA GLY A 80 -17.98 23.18 -12.69
C GLY A 80 -16.60 23.18 -12.03
N ASP A 81 -16.45 23.94 -10.93
CA ASP A 81 -15.18 24.07 -10.20
C ASP A 81 -15.02 22.94 -9.19
N LYS A 82 -14.96 21.71 -9.69
CA LYS A 82 -14.85 20.48 -8.86
C LYS A 82 -13.83 19.54 -9.43
N LEU A 83 -13.21 18.76 -8.54
CA LEU A 83 -12.37 17.61 -8.85
C LEU A 83 -13.08 16.35 -8.34
N PHE A 84 -13.17 15.33 -9.19
CA PHE A 84 -13.70 14.02 -8.82
C PHE A 84 -12.57 13.05 -8.52
N VAL A 85 -12.82 12.15 -7.60
CA VAL A 85 -12.02 10.96 -7.35
C VAL A 85 -12.85 9.76 -7.76
N ARG A 86 -12.35 8.99 -8.75
CA ARG A 86 -12.95 7.72 -9.14
C ARG A 86 -12.17 6.58 -8.57
N GLU A 87 -12.89 5.58 -8.11
CA GLU A 87 -12.33 4.25 -7.86
C GLU A 87 -12.27 3.48 -9.19
N ILE A 88 -11.15 2.82 -9.45
CA ILE A 88 -10.90 2.09 -10.69
C ILE A 88 -10.76 0.60 -10.38
N SER A 89 -11.62 -0.20 -10.98
CA SER A 89 -11.56 -1.66 -10.89
C SER A 89 -10.90 -2.25 -12.14
N TYR A 90 -9.96 -3.15 -11.91
CA TYR A 90 -9.30 -3.96 -12.95
C TYR A 90 -9.76 -5.42 -12.92
N LEU A 91 -10.87 -5.69 -12.24
CA LEU A 91 -11.43 -7.04 -12.13
C LEU A 91 -12.00 -7.58 -13.46
N GLU A 92 -12.43 -6.70 -14.34
CA GLU A 92 -13.00 -7.07 -15.64
C GLU A 92 -12.10 -6.57 -16.75
N HIS A 93 -11.68 -7.48 -17.62
CA HIS A 93 -10.69 -7.23 -18.66
C HIS A 93 -11.17 -7.72 -20.02
N SER A 94 -11.00 -6.88 -21.03
CA SER A 94 -11.02 -7.23 -22.44
C SER A 94 -9.96 -6.42 -23.18
N ALA A 95 -9.20 -7.05 -24.04
CA ALA A 95 -8.25 -6.40 -24.95
C ALA A 95 -8.83 -6.21 -26.37
N ASP A 96 -9.98 -6.84 -26.68
CA ASP A 96 -10.65 -6.72 -27.96
C ASP A 96 -11.32 -5.35 -28.12
N THR A 97 -10.56 -4.39 -28.63
CA THR A 97 -11.01 -3.00 -28.84
C THR A 97 -12.09 -2.85 -29.91
N LEU A 98 -12.34 -3.88 -30.72
CA LEU A 98 -13.35 -3.87 -31.78
C LEU A 98 -14.71 -4.39 -31.33
N GLY A 99 -14.79 -5.00 -30.16
CA GLY A 99 -16.04 -5.64 -29.70
C GLY A 99 -16.21 -5.60 -28.18
N MET A 100 -15.75 -6.63 -27.49
CA MET A 100 -16.05 -6.87 -26.08
C MET A 100 -15.50 -5.78 -25.14
N TYR A 101 -14.36 -5.17 -25.46
CA TYR A 101 -13.80 -4.05 -24.67
C TYR A 101 -14.80 -2.91 -24.52
N GLN A 102 -15.43 -2.48 -25.64
CA GLN A 102 -16.41 -1.40 -25.60
C GLN A 102 -17.68 -1.82 -24.83
N ALA A 103 -18.10 -3.07 -24.95
CA ALA A 103 -19.22 -3.62 -24.19
C ALA A 103 -18.95 -3.62 -22.69
N VAL A 104 -17.76 -4.03 -22.25
CA VAL A 104 -17.33 -3.99 -20.85
C VAL A 104 -17.32 -2.55 -20.33
N LEU A 105 -16.77 -1.60 -21.07
CA LEU A 105 -16.78 -0.18 -20.70
C LEU A 105 -18.21 0.39 -20.60
N ASN A 106 -19.11 0.02 -21.52
CA ASN A 106 -20.48 0.53 -21.53
C ASN A 106 -21.34 -0.09 -20.42
N SER A 107 -20.97 -1.26 -19.93
CA SER A 107 -21.71 -1.98 -18.87
C SER A 107 -21.24 -1.62 -17.46
N ASN A 108 -20.06 -1.03 -17.32
CA ASN A 108 -19.44 -0.76 -16.04
C ASN A 108 -19.20 0.75 -15.83
N VAL A 109 -19.70 1.24 -14.70
CA VAL A 109 -19.43 2.62 -14.25
C VAL A 109 -18.42 2.56 -13.12
N GLN A 110 -17.27 3.19 -13.33
CA GLN A 110 -16.30 3.40 -12.26
C GLN A 110 -16.86 4.46 -11.28
N PRO A 111 -17.09 4.12 -10.01
CA PRO A 111 -17.80 5.01 -9.10
C PRO A 111 -17.02 6.28 -8.78
N ILE A 112 -17.73 7.39 -8.59
CA ILE A 112 -17.17 8.61 -8.02
C ILE A 112 -17.25 8.46 -6.51
N VAL A 113 -16.12 8.22 -5.86
CA VAL A 113 -16.04 7.97 -4.41
C VAL A 113 -15.88 9.24 -3.59
N ALA A 114 -15.37 10.31 -4.21
CA ALA A 114 -15.26 11.62 -3.57
C ALA A 114 -15.35 12.76 -4.58
N THR A 115 -15.78 13.93 -4.08
CA THR A 115 -15.90 15.16 -4.86
C THR A 115 -15.36 16.33 -4.03
N PHE A 116 -14.44 17.08 -4.60
CA PHE A 116 -13.81 18.22 -3.93
C PHE A 116 -14.06 19.51 -4.71
N PRO A 117 -14.59 20.56 -4.05
CA PRO A 117 -14.62 21.89 -4.66
C PRO A 117 -13.19 22.41 -4.79
N LEU A 118 -12.87 22.99 -5.94
CA LEU A 118 -11.59 23.66 -6.16
C LEU A 118 -11.51 24.91 -5.27
N LYS A 119 -10.38 25.09 -4.62
CA LYS A 119 -10.10 26.30 -3.83
C LYS A 119 -9.45 27.37 -4.70
N THR A 120 -8.53 26.95 -5.56
CA THR A 120 -7.83 27.80 -6.50
C THR A 120 -7.24 26.98 -7.64
N VAL A 121 -6.88 27.66 -8.71
CA VAL A 121 -6.20 27.09 -9.88
C VAL A 121 -4.98 27.96 -10.19
N ARG A 122 -3.84 27.34 -10.47
CA ARG A 122 -2.59 28.02 -10.80
C ARG A 122 -2.04 27.47 -12.11
N LYS A 123 -1.66 28.38 -13.00
CA LYS A 123 -0.92 28.00 -14.22
C LYS A 123 0.57 28.20 -14.00
N GLU A 124 1.36 27.18 -14.34
CA GLU A 124 2.82 27.19 -14.36
C GLU A 124 3.29 26.72 -15.75
N GLY A 125 3.61 27.68 -16.63
CA GLY A 125 3.88 27.35 -18.01
C GLY A 125 2.65 26.75 -18.72
N GLU A 126 2.81 25.55 -19.27
CA GLU A 126 1.71 24.80 -19.93
C GLU A 126 0.88 23.97 -18.93
N THR A 127 1.40 23.73 -17.72
CA THR A 127 0.72 22.92 -16.70
C THR A 127 -0.29 23.74 -15.91
N THR A 128 -1.46 23.16 -15.69
CA THR A 128 -2.48 23.72 -14.80
C THR A 128 -2.57 22.89 -13.52
N ASN A 129 -2.34 23.54 -12.38
CA ASN A 129 -2.43 22.93 -11.07
C ASN A 129 -3.76 23.27 -10.40
N TYR A 130 -4.41 22.27 -9.85
CA TYR A 130 -5.72 22.35 -9.20
C TYR A 130 -5.56 22.10 -7.70
N VAL A 131 -6.03 23.02 -6.88
CA VAL A 131 -5.88 22.94 -5.43
C VAL A 131 -7.20 22.58 -4.76
N ILE A 132 -7.18 21.53 -3.95
CA ILE A 132 -8.33 21.06 -3.15
C ILE A 132 -7.95 20.98 -1.67
N ASP A 133 -8.94 21.17 -0.79
CA ASP A 133 -8.80 20.98 0.65
C ASP A 133 -9.16 19.53 1.01
N MET A 134 -8.17 18.75 1.44
CA MET A 134 -8.32 17.34 1.80
C MET A 134 -8.53 17.12 3.30
N THR A 135 -8.41 18.16 4.12
CA THR A 135 -8.35 18.06 5.58
C THR A 135 -9.51 17.27 6.17
N ASP A 136 -10.72 17.72 5.88
CA ASP A 136 -11.92 17.09 6.46
C ASP A 136 -12.15 15.69 5.91
N TYR A 137 -11.82 15.44 4.64
CA TYR A 137 -11.97 14.12 4.05
C TYR A 137 -11.01 13.11 4.68
N ILE A 138 -9.74 13.49 4.86
CA ILE A 138 -8.76 12.65 5.53
C ILE A 138 -9.15 12.43 7.00
N ARG A 139 -9.66 13.45 7.69
CA ARG A 139 -9.99 13.39 9.12
C ARG A 139 -11.21 12.51 9.40
N LYS A 140 -12.24 12.57 8.57
CA LYS A 140 -13.49 11.82 8.73
C LYS A 140 -13.33 10.33 8.48
N ASP A 141 -14.26 9.55 9.01
CA ASP A 141 -14.33 8.12 8.77
C ASP A 141 -14.79 7.85 7.34
N ASN A 142 -13.89 7.31 6.54
CA ASN A 142 -14.14 6.87 5.16
C ASN A 142 -13.27 5.65 4.85
N GLU A 143 -13.66 4.84 3.87
CA GLU A 143 -12.96 3.58 3.57
C GLU A 143 -11.65 3.82 2.82
N MET A 144 -11.48 4.98 2.16
CA MET A 144 -10.25 5.32 1.42
C MET A 144 -9.04 5.53 2.34
N PHE A 145 -9.22 6.12 3.54
CA PHE A 145 -8.14 6.45 4.46
C PHE A 145 -8.37 5.91 5.87
N SER A 146 -9.18 4.85 6.02
CA SER A 146 -9.49 4.25 7.32
C SER A 146 -9.78 2.75 7.16
N PHE A 147 -10.35 2.16 8.19
CA PHE A 147 -10.82 0.79 8.15
C PHE A 147 -12.06 0.65 7.27
N THR A 148 -12.09 -0.39 6.46
CA THR A 148 -13.32 -0.81 5.79
C THR A 148 -14.34 -1.28 6.80
N SER A 149 -15.63 -1.28 6.44
CA SER A 149 -16.71 -1.78 7.28
C SER A 149 -16.46 -3.20 7.77
N ARG A 150 -15.95 -4.07 6.89
CA ARG A 150 -15.57 -5.46 7.23
C ARG A 150 -14.47 -5.53 8.29
N VAL A 151 -13.43 -4.70 8.18
CA VAL A 151 -12.33 -4.70 9.17
C VAL A 151 -12.82 -4.16 10.51
N LYS A 152 -13.66 -3.09 10.52
CA LYS A 152 -14.30 -2.58 11.74
C LYS A 152 -15.09 -3.68 12.46
N ASP A 153 -15.81 -4.50 11.71
CA ASP A 153 -16.55 -5.63 12.27
C ASP A 153 -15.61 -6.63 12.95
N ASN A 154 -14.53 -7.01 12.28
CA ASN A 154 -13.56 -7.98 12.77
C ASN A 154 -12.82 -7.50 14.03
N ILE A 155 -12.48 -6.22 14.13
CA ILE A 155 -11.80 -5.66 15.30
C ILE A 155 -12.78 -5.23 16.41
N GLY A 156 -14.10 -5.38 16.20
CA GLY A 156 -15.13 -4.99 17.16
C GLY A 156 -15.24 -3.47 17.33
N ALA A 157 -14.92 -2.70 16.28
CA ALA A 157 -15.11 -1.26 16.23
C ALA A 157 -16.51 -0.91 15.74
N SER A 158 -17.06 0.19 16.28
CA SER A 158 -18.31 0.79 15.80
C SER A 158 -18.05 2.18 15.23
N SER A 159 -18.72 3.22 15.71
CA SER A 159 -18.52 4.59 15.25
C SER A 159 -17.17 5.17 15.65
N MET A 160 -16.61 5.98 14.79
CA MET A 160 -15.42 6.78 15.09
C MET A 160 -15.76 7.88 16.11
N VAL A 161 -14.81 8.21 16.96
CA VAL A 161 -14.87 9.31 17.92
C VAL A 161 -14.08 10.47 17.32
N ASP A 162 -14.79 11.44 16.74
CA ASP A 162 -14.19 12.53 15.96
C ASP A 162 -13.19 13.38 16.77
N ASP A 163 -13.53 13.72 18.03
CA ASP A 163 -12.68 14.54 18.90
C ASP A 163 -11.39 13.81 19.35
N ALA A 164 -11.37 12.49 19.24
CA ALA A 164 -10.21 11.66 19.56
C ALA A 164 -9.53 11.07 18.30
N SER A 165 -9.86 11.63 17.12
CA SER A 165 -9.33 11.20 15.83
C SER A 165 -8.76 12.40 15.07
N TYR A 166 -7.53 12.27 14.58
CA TYR A 166 -6.84 13.39 13.94
C TYR A 166 -5.82 12.92 12.90
N ILE A 167 -5.40 13.86 12.06
CA ILE A 167 -4.28 13.67 11.13
C ILE A 167 -3.00 13.91 11.93
N ASP A 168 -2.15 12.89 12.04
CA ASP A 168 -0.87 12.98 12.74
C ASP A 168 0.18 13.67 11.86
N THR A 169 0.42 13.15 10.66
CA THR A 169 1.39 13.71 9.74
C THR A 169 1.08 13.33 8.29
N LEU A 170 1.49 14.19 7.35
CA LEU A 170 1.61 13.89 5.93
C LEU A 170 3.05 14.08 5.50
N LYS A 171 3.51 13.20 4.61
CA LYS A 171 4.80 13.32 3.93
C LYS A 171 4.62 13.10 2.44
N ALA A 172 5.33 13.85 1.63
CA ALA A 172 5.30 13.72 0.18
C ALA A 172 6.66 13.23 -0.33
N PHE A 173 6.61 12.26 -1.24
CA PHE A 173 7.78 11.66 -1.88
C PHE A 173 7.57 11.64 -3.40
N PRO A 174 8.62 11.44 -4.21
CA PRO A 174 8.50 11.47 -5.67
C PRO A 174 7.51 10.47 -6.27
N GLN A 175 7.21 9.38 -5.58
CA GLN A 175 6.29 8.33 -6.05
C GLN A 175 5.10 8.10 -5.12
N ASN A 176 5.11 8.64 -3.90
CA ASN A 176 4.02 8.41 -2.93
C ASN A 176 3.78 9.60 -2.00
N ILE A 177 2.56 9.64 -1.48
CA ILE A 177 2.16 10.52 -0.37
C ILE A 177 1.76 9.61 0.78
N GLU A 178 2.36 9.82 1.95
CA GLU A 178 2.06 9.07 3.17
C GLU A 178 1.18 9.90 4.10
N ILE A 179 0.06 9.33 4.48
CA ILE A 179 -0.94 9.96 5.35
C ILE A 179 -1.04 9.14 6.62
N ARG A 180 -0.56 9.69 7.74
CA ARG A 180 -0.66 9.05 9.03
C ARG A 180 -1.78 9.66 9.84
N THR A 181 -2.66 8.82 10.37
CA THR A 181 -3.82 9.24 11.15
C THR A 181 -3.92 8.46 12.44
N VAL A 182 -4.39 9.13 13.50
CA VAL A 182 -4.86 8.47 14.72
C VAL A 182 -6.38 8.35 14.63
N ARG A 183 -6.88 7.13 14.80
CA ARG A 183 -8.31 6.80 14.71
C ARG A 183 -8.78 6.14 16.00
N THR A 184 -9.76 6.73 16.62
CA THR A 184 -10.39 6.18 17.83
C THR A 184 -11.81 5.78 17.52
N PHE A 185 -12.16 4.53 17.86
CA PHE A 185 -13.48 3.95 17.63
C PHE A 185 -14.09 3.52 18.96
N GLN A 186 -15.41 3.65 19.06
CA GLN A 186 -16.15 3.01 20.14
C GLN A 186 -16.15 1.49 19.91
N ARG A 187 -16.14 0.71 20.99
CA ARG A 187 -16.29 -0.74 20.89
C ARG A 187 -17.75 -1.09 20.59
N LYS A 188 -17.96 -2.07 19.74
CA LYS A 188 -19.26 -2.68 19.58
C LYS A 188 -19.72 -3.25 20.91
N LYS A 189 -20.93 -2.87 21.35
CA LYS A 189 -21.57 -3.51 22.48
C LYS A 189 -21.87 -4.96 22.08
N GLY A 190 -21.44 -5.92 22.89
CA GLY A 190 -21.62 -7.35 22.62
C GLY A 190 -23.11 -7.66 22.38
N GLY A 191 -23.41 -8.10 21.17
CA GLY A 191 -24.71 -8.56 20.75
C GLY A 191 -24.81 -10.07 20.96
N GLY A 192 -24.85 -10.53 22.22
CA GLY A 192 -25.08 -11.94 22.54
C GLY A 192 -26.50 -12.19 23.06
N SER A 193 -27.00 -13.40 22.92
CA SER A 193 -28.22 -13.88 23.57
C SER A 193 -28.07 -13.86 25.11
N GLY A 194 -29.16 -13.90 25.87
CA GLY A 194 -29.22 -13.64 27.31
C GLY A 194 -28.07 -14.22 28.17
N LEU A 195 -27.62 -15.43 27.89
CA LEU A 195 -26.51 -16.09 28.61
C LEU A 195 -25.14 -15.48 28.30
N GLU A 196 -24.88 -15.11 27.02
CA GLU A 196 -23.64 -14.43 26.61
C GLU A 196 -23.56 -13.02 27.18
N LYS A 197 -24.68 -12.30 27.31
CA LYS A 197 -24.75 -11.00 27.99
C LYS A 197 -24.42 -11.14 29.48
N LEU A 198 -24.88 -12.21 30.11
CA LEU A 198 -24.60 -12.47 31.51
C LEU A 198 -23.10 -12.81 31.73
N LEU A 199 -22.54 -13.64 30.88
CA LEU A 199 -21.11 -13.97 30.89
C LEU A 199 -20.23 -12.76 30.57
N ALA A 200 -20.61 -11.93 29.59
CA ALA A 200 -19.91 -10.69 29.26
C ALA A 200 -19.97 -9.64 30.38
N ALA A 201 -21.01 -9.63 31.20
CA ALA A 201 -21.11 -8.78 32.39
C ALA A 201 -20.20 -9.27 33.55
N PHE A 202 -19.96 -10.59 33.65
CA PHE A 202 -19.06 -11.18 34.63
C PHE A 202 -17.58 -11.10 34.21
N PHE A 203 -17.30 -11.22 32.91
CA PHE A 203 -15.96 -11.04 32.34
C PHE A 203 -15.89 -9.65 31.74
N ALA A 204 -15.61 -8.60 32.56
CA ALA A 204 -15.56 -7.20 32.21
C ALA A 204 -15.02 -6.97 30.77
N THR A 205 -15.92 -6.92 29.80
CA THR A 205 -15.55 -6.46 28.44
C THR A 205 -15.12 -5.01 28.56
N SER A 206 -13.85 -4.76 28.29
CA SER A 206 -13.30 -3.41 28.33
C SER A 206 -14.19 -2.45 27.54
N THR A 207 -14.68 -1.40 28.20
CA THR A 207 -15.43 -0.33 27.58
C THR A 207 -14.50 0.72 26.96
N THR A 208 -13.18 0.54 27.12
CA THR A 208 -12.17 1.45 26.61
C THR A 208 -12.23 1.53 25.09
N PRO A 209 -12.26 2.72 24.50
CA PRO A 209 -12.22 2.90 23.06
C PRO A 209 -11.01 2.24 22.41
N LEU A 210 -11.12 1.94 21.13
CA LEU A 210 -10.08 1.35 20.31
C LEU A 210 -9.34 2.47 19.57
N THR A 211 -8.11 2.78 19.97
CA THR A 211 -7.28 3.77 19.26
C THR A 211 -6.23 3.07 18.43
N TYR A 212 -6.19 3.38 17.14
CA TYR A 212 -5.23 2.88 16.17
C TYR A 212 -4.46 4.05 15.54
N GLU A 213 -3.21 3.82 15.22
CA GLU A 213 -2.47 4.65 14.29
C GLU A 213 -2.45 3.92 12.94
N LEU A 214 -2.97 4.57 11.91
CA LEU A 214 -3.07 4.04 10.54
C LEU A 214 -2.15 4.81 9.62
N ASN A 215 -1.68 4.13 8.57
CA ASN A 215 -0.98 4.73 7.46
C ASN A 215 -1.72 4.44 6.16
N SER A 216 -2.00 5.49 5.40
CA SER A 216 -2.54 5.39 4.05
C SER A 216 -1.48 5.90 3.07
N SER A 217 -1.01 5.01 2.21
CA SER A 217 -0.02 5.31 1.18
C SER A 217 -0.73 5.57 -0.13
N MET A 218 -0.56 6.75 -0.72
CA MET A 218 -1.03 7.07 -2.08
C MET A 218 0.14 6.89 -3.03
N LEU A 219 0.19 5.81 -3.78
CA LEU A 219 1.31 5.43 -4.65
C LEU A 219 0.96 5.65 -6.12
N LEU A 220 1.74 6.49 -6.81
CA LEU A 220 1.57 6.70 -8.26
C LEU A 220 2.02 5.45 -9.02
N LEU A 221 1.09 4.78 -9.69
CA LEU A 221 1.39 3.59 -10.47
C LEU A 221 2.22 3.92 -11.72
N PRO A 222 3.06 2.99 -12.20
CA PRO A 222 3.83 3.16 -13.42
C PRO A 222 2.93 3.57 -14.60
N LYS A 223 3.38 4.51 -15.44
CA LYS A 223 2.63 4.92 -16.62
C LYS A 223 2.39 3.74 -17.55
N GLU A 224 3.42 2.92 -17.73
CA GLU A 224 3.36 1.68 -18.49
C GLU A 224 3.49 0.49 -17.55
N PRO A 225 2.43 -0.29 -17.35
CA PRO A 225 2.48 -1.47 -16.53
C PRO A 225 3.53 -2.48 -17.03
N MET A 226 4.12 -3.23 -16.12
CA MET A 226 4.98 -4.35 -16.47
C MET A 226 4.19 -5.36 -17.32
N LYS A 227 4.84 -6.02 -18.28
CA LYS A 227 4.21 -7.11 -19.01
C LYS A 227 3.78 -8.22 -18.04
N PRO A 228 2.47 -8.52 -17.92
CA PRO A 228 1.98 -9.53 -16.99
C PRO A 228 2.46 -10.94 -17.39
N ARG A 229 2.47 -11.83 -16.41
CA ARG A 229 2.73 -13.26 -16.61
C ARG A 229 1.62 -14.05 -15.95
N LEU A 230 0.97 -14.92 -16.70
CA LEU A 230 -0.11 -15.76 -16.21
C LEU A 230 0.38 -16.69 -15.10
N HIS A 231 -0.50 -16.91 -14.13
CA HIS A 231 -0.32 -17.87 -13.06
C HIS A 231 -0.41 -19.30 -13.61
N ASP A 232 0.38 -20.19 -13.03
CA ASP A 232 0.34 -21.63 -13.29
C ASP A 232 0.29 -22.35 -11.94
N ASP A 233 -0.72 -23.19 -11.74
CA ASP A 233 -0.96 -23.89 -10.46
C ASP A 233 0.20 -24.81 -10.04
N ARG A 234 1.08 -25.16 -10.97
CA ARG A 234 2.29 -25.95 -10.68
C ARG A 234 3.38 -25.15 -9.97
N VAL A 235 3.24 -23.82 -9.93
CA VAL A 235 4.24 -22.91 -9.33
C VAL A 235 3.54 -21.95 -8.37
N GLY A 236 3.88 -22.04 -7.09
CA GLY A 236 3.20 -21.32 -6.00
C GLY A 236 3.56 -19.84 -5.90
N TYR A 237 3.17 -19.03 -6.88
CA TYR A 237 3.25 -17.57 -6.78
C TYR A 237 1.96 -16.97 -6.20
N PHE A 238 2.08 -15.87 -5.50
CA PHE A 238 0.93 -14.98 -5.29
C PHE A 238 0.49 -14.39 -6.62
N ALA A 239 -0.82 -14.12 -6.76
CA ALA A 239 -1.36 -13.70 -8.03
C ALA A 239 -2.53 -12.70 -7.85
N VAL A 240 -2.75 -11.89 -8.88
CA VAL A 240 -3.89 -10.98 -9.01
C VAL A 240 -4.85 -11.56 -10.03
N SER A 241 -6.08 -11.84 -9.59
CA SER A 241 -7.10 -12.46 -10.44
C SER A 241 -7.98 -11.42 -11.14
N TYR A 242 -8.43 -11.74 -12.34
CA TYR A 242 -9.35 -10.95 -13.13
C TYR A 242 -10.26 -11.83 -13.98
N LYS A 243 -11.37 -11.24 -14.46
CA LYS A 243 -12.30 -11.87 -15.41
C LYS A 243 -11.89 -11.46 -16.83
N ASP A 244 -11.62 -12.44 -17.65
CA ASP A 244 -11.27 -12.27 -19.06
C ASP A 244 -12.48 -12.59 -19.94
N PHE A 245 -12.85 -11.64 -20.80
CA PHE A 245 -13.99 -11.75 -21.70
C PHE A 245 -13.59 -12.12 -23.13
N ASP A 246 -12.31 -12.23 -23.45
CA ASP A 246 -11.81 -12.43 -24.81
C ASP A 246 -11.54 -13.90 -25.15
N GLU A 247 -11.04 -14.66 -24.19
CA GLU A 247 -10.59 -16.03 -24.46
C GLU A 247 -11.72 -17.00 -24.76
N ASN A 248 -12.88 -16.81 -24.16
CA ASN A 248 -14.05 -17.65 -24.39
C ASN A 248 -15.16 -16.84 -25.06
N PRO A 249 -15.45 -17.04 -26.35
CA PRO A 249 -16.47 -16.28 -27.07
C PRO A 249 -17.90 -16.52 -26.56
N GLN A 250 -18.12 -17.54 -25.72
CA GLN A 250 -19.41 -17.91 -25.17
C GLN A 250 -19.48 -17.79 -23.63
N GLY A 251 -18.49 -17.17 -22.99
CA GLY A 251 -18.46 -17.06 -21.53
C GLY A 251 -17.32 -16.24 -21.01
N VAL A 252 -17.14 -16.29 -19.68
CA VAL A 252 -16.09 -15.56 -18.95
C VAL A 252 -15.07 -16.55 -18.44
N LYS A 253 -13.79 -16.25 -18.57
CA LYS A 253 -12.70 -17.04 -18.00
C LYS A 253 -12.03 -16.25 -16.86
N TYR A 254 -11.82 -16.93 -15.73
CA TYR A 254 -11.02 -16.36 -14.65
C TYR A 254 -9.54 -16.62 -14.92
N LYS A 255 -8.76 -15.57 -14.92
CA LYS A 255 -7.30 -15.59 -15.07
C LYS A 255 -6.63 -14.93 -13.89
N ALA A 256 -5.36 -15.21 -13.71
CA ALA A 256 -4.55 -14.54 -12.69
C ALA A 256 -3.16 -14.24 -13.25
N ASN A 257 -2.62 -13.10 -12.86
CA ASN A 257 -1.25 -12.70 -13.14
C ASN A 257 -0.41 -12.89 -11.88
N ILE A 258 0.75 -13.53 -11.97
CA ILE A 258 1.64 -13.68 -10.82
C ILE A 258 2.17 -12.33 -10.35
N THR A 259 2.33 -12.17 -9.04
CA THR A 259 3.05 -11.03 -8.48
C THR A 259 4.56 -11.30 -8.51
N ARG A 260 5.32 -10.37 -9.06
CA ARG A 260 6.77 -10.50 -9.21
C ARG A 260 7.45 -9.15 -9.34
N TRP A 261 8.74 -9.11 -9.05
CA TRP A 261 9.58 -7.95 -9.33
C TRP A 261 9.75 -7.74 -10.83
N ARG A 262 9.84 -6.48 -11.25
CA ARG A 262 10.17 -6.09 -12.61
C ARG A 262 11.67 -6.18 -12.82
N LEU A 263 12.14 -7.33 -13.30
CA LEU A 263 13.53 -7.53 -13.71
C LEU A 263 13.58 -7.57 -15.24
N GLU A 264 14.24 -6.58 -15.80
CA GLU A 264 14.43 -6.42 -17.23
C GLU A 264 15.93 -6.19 -17.50
N PRO A 265 16.50 -6.80 -18.55
CA PRO A 265 17.89 -6.55 -18.92
C PRO A 265 18.06 -5.09 -19.36
N LYS A 266 19.27 -4.53 -19.19
CA LYS A 266 19.64 -3.26 -19.81
C LYS A 266 19.49 -3.38 -21.33
N ASP A 267 19.21 -2.27 -22.03
CA ASP A 267 18.93 -2.32 -23.46
C ASP A 267 20.12 -2.86 -24.25
N GLU A 268 21.36 -2.51 -23.86
CA GLU A 268 22.61 -3.02 -24.42
C GLU A 268 22.88 -4.51 -24.14
N ASP A 269 22.27 -5.08 -23.11
CA ASP A 269 22.46 -6.49 -22.74
C ASP A 269 21.31 -7.39 -23.18
N ARG A 270 20.30 -6.87 -23.88
CA ARG A 270 19.11 -7.62 -24.27
C ARG A 270 19.46 -8.85 -25.13
N GLU A 271 20.38 -8.69 -26.09
CA GLU A 271 20.81 -9.81 -26.94
C GLU A 271 21.59 -10.88 -26.16
N LYS A 272 22.41 -10.49 -25.18
CA LYS A 272 23.09 -11.43 -24.29
C LYS A 272 22.09 -12.22 -23.47
N TYR A 273 21.10 -11.53 -22.88
CA TYR A 273 20.03 -12.18 -22.12
C TYR A 273 19.24 -13.20 -22.95
N LEU A 274 18.90 -12.86 -24.21
CA LEU A 274 18.19 -13.78 -25.12
C LEU A 274 19.03 -15.01 -25.49
N ARG A 275 20.37 -14.92 -25.46
CA ARG A 275 21.27 -16.07 -25.64
C ARG A 275 21.50 -16.88 -24.36
N GLY A 276 20.86 -16.49 -23.22
CA GLY A 276 20.99 -17.17 -21.94
C GLY A 276 22.25 -16.77 -21.14
N GLU A 277 22.90 -15.69 -21.50
CA GLU A 277 24.02 -15.13 -20.73
C GLU A 277 23.49 -14.37 -19.49
N LEU A 278 24.24 -14.41 -18.38
CA LEU A 278 23.91 -13.64 -17.18
C LEU A 278 24.14 -12.14 -17.41
N VAL A 279 23.11 -11.35 -17.15
CA VAL A 279 23.12 -9.91 -17.29
C VAL A 279 22.70 -9.21 -16.00
N GLU A 280 22.97 -7.92 -15.86
CA GLU A 280 22.46 -7.12 -14.77
C GLU A 280 21.07 -6.57 -15.12
N PRO A 281 20.14 -6.48 -14.16
CA PRO A 281 18.86 -5.83 -14.38
C PRO A 281 19.04 -4.30 -14.52
N LYS A 282 18.11 -3.64 -15.23
CA LYS A 282 18.02 -2.17 -15.27
C LYS A 282 17.92 -1.57 -13.87
N LYS A 283 17.14 -2.20 -13.00
CA LYS A 283 16.93 -1.79 -11.61
C LYS A 283 17.06 -3.02 -10.71
N PRO A 284 18.10 -3.12 -9.88
CA PRO A 284 18.18 -4.19 -8.89
C PRO A 284 17.17 -3.99 -7.76
N ILE A 285 16.81 -5.09 -7.11
CA ILE A 285 16.00 -5.10 -5.89
C ILE A 285 16.91 -4.73 -4.72
N ILE A 286 16.56 -3.68 -3.99
CA ILE A 286 17.29 -3.29 -2.78
C ILE A 286 16.34 -3.43 -1.58
N ILE A 287 16.76 -4.23 -0.62
CA ILE A 287 16.04 -4.43 0.64
C ILE A 287 16.87 -3.81 1.76
N TYR A 288 16.37 -2.72 2.33
CA TYR A 288 17.02 -2.05 3.45
C TYR A 288 16.70 -2.74 4.77
N ILE A 289 17.63 -2.69 5.71
CA ILE A 289 17.37 -3.14 7.08
C ILE A 289 16.95 -1.92 7.89
N ASP A 290 15.78 -2.02 8.54
CA ASP A 290 15.24 -0.97 9.40
C ASP A 290 16.27 -0.53 10.45
N PRO A 291 16.55 0.79 10.58
CA PRO A 291 17.54 1.31 11.53
C PRO A 291 17.32 0.91 13.00
N VAL A 292 16.07 0.63 13.39
CA VAL A 292 15.73 0.19 14.76
C VAL A 292 16.01 -1.29 15.01
N THR A 293 16.42 -2.04 13.98
CA THR A 293 16.79 -3.45 14.12
C THR A 293 17.97 -3.61 15.07
N PRO A 294 17.90 -4.51 16.07
CA PRO A 294 19.05 -4.78 16.95
C PRO A 294 20.31 -5.13 16.13
N LYS A 295 21.41 -4.44 16.39
CA LYS A 295 22.64 -4.51 15.58
C LYS A 295 23.17 -5.94 15.38
N LYS A 296 22.98 -6.83 16.36
CA LYS A 296 23.38 -8.24 16.25
C LYS A 296 22.70 -9.01 15.11
N TRP A 297 21.51 -8.59 14.66
CA TRP A 297 20.76 -9.27 13.60
C TRP A 297 21.04 -8.72 12.19
N VAL A 298 21.51 -7.47 12.10
CA VAL A 298 21.69 -6.76 10.83
C VAL A 298 22.55 -7.55 9.83
N PRO A 299 23.74 -8.08 10.20
CA PRO A 299 24.58 -8.84 9.25
C PRO A 299 23.88 -10.09 8.70
N TYR A 300 23.14 -10.79 9.55
CA TYR A 300 22.44 -12.03 9.16
C TYR A 300 21.27 -11.73 8.24
N LEU A 301 20.54 -10.63 8.47
CA LEU A 301 19.44 -10.22 7.61
C LEU A 301 19.96 -9.79 6.23
N ILE A 302 21.06 -9.05 6.17
CA ILE A 302 21.73 -8.68 4.91
C ILE A 302 22.17 -9.94 4.17
N GLN A 303 22.83 -10.88 4.86
CA GLN A 303 23.23 -12.15 4.27
C GLN A 303 22.03 -12.91 3.72
N GLY A 304 20.96 -13.07 4.51
CA GLY A 304 19.74 -13.75 4.08
C GLY A 304 19.10 -13.16 2.85
N VAL A 305 19.14 -11.81 2.68
CA VAL A 305 18.71 -11.17 1.44
C VAL A 305 19.66 -11.51 0.29
N ASN A 306 20.98 -11.43 0.52
CA ASN A 306 21.98 -11.65 -0.52
C ASN A 306 22.03 -13.12 -0.98
N ASP A 307 21.67 -14.08 -0.15
CA ASP A 307 21.61 -15.51 -0.50
C ASP A 307 20.63 -15.80 -1.66
N TRP A 308 19.66 -14.90 -1.89
CA TRP A 308 18.76 -14.98 -3.04
C TRP A 308 19.45 -14.70 -4.38
N GLN A 309 20.68 -14.17 -4.41
CA GLN A 309 21.42 -13.95 -5.65
C GLN A 309 21.49 -15.21 -6.51
N ALA A 310 21.75 -16.36 -5.90
CA ALA A 310 21.82 -17.64 -6.60
C ALA A 310 20.51 -17.99 -7.34
N ALA A 311 19.35 -17.64 -6.76
CA ALA A 311 18.06 -17.88 -7.41
C ALA A 311 17.86 -16.93 -8.61
N PHE A 312 18.23 -15.67 -8.47
CA PHE A 312 18.15 -14.69 -9.57
C PHE A 312 19.15 -14.98 -10.69
N GLU A 313 20.33 -15.52 -10.40
CA GLU A 313 21.28 -15.98 -11.42
C GLU A 313 20.69 -17.14 -12.23
N LYS A 314 19.97 -18.05 -11.60
CA LYS A 314 19.23 -19.11 -12.33
C LYS A 314 18.14 -18.54 -13.23
N ALA A 315 17.61 -17.36 -12.90
CA ALA A 315 16.65 -16.63 -13.73
C ALA A 315 17.30 -15.74 -14.81
N GLY A 316 18.65 -15.73 -14.90
CA GLY A 316 19.41 -14.98 -15.90
C GLY A 316 19.91 -13.61 -15.44
N PHE A 317 19.77 -13.26 -14.15
CA PHE A 317 20.15 -11.95 -13.64
C PHE A 317 21.20 -12.04 -12.52
N LYS A 318 22.40 -11.57 -12.76
CA LYS A 318 23.42 -11.34 -11.73
C LYS A 318 23.21 -9.96 -11.07
N ASN A 319 23.67 -9.81 -9.84
CA ASN A 319 23.55 -8.54 -9.09
C ASN A 319 22.10 -8.02 -9.03
N ALA A 320 21.12 -8.93 -8.89
CA ALA A 320 19.71 -8.61 -8.99
C ALA A 320 19.07 -8.18 -7.67
N ILE A 321 19.64 -8.60 -6.52
CA ILE A 321 19.09 -8.27 -5.20
C ILE A 321 20.21 -7.96 -4.21
N PHE A 322 19.99 -6.98 -3.33
CA PHE A 322 20.95 -6.58 -2.31
C PHE A 322 20.25 -6.26 -0.99
N GLY A 323 20.76 -6.82 0.10
CA GLY A 323 20.49 -6.34 1.45
C GLY A 323 21.42 -5.20 1.81
N LYS A 324 20.92 -4.09 2.34
CA LYS A 324 21.71 -2.93 2.74
C LYS A 324 21.25 -2.35 4.07
N GLU A 325 22.17 -1.76 4.82
CA GLU A 325 21.77 -0.87 5.91
C GLU A 325 21.16 0.42 5.34
N ALA A 326 20.24 1.01 6.10
CA ALA A 326 19.70 2.31 5.78
C ALA A 326 20.82 3.37 5.81
N PRO A 327 20.86 4.31 4.84
CA PRO A 327 21.81 5.42 4.87
C PRO A 327 21.67 6.25 6.15
N THR A 328 22.80 6.62 6.73
CA THR A 328 22.85 7.49 7.93
C THR A 328 23.22 8.92 7.62
N ASP A 329 23.70 9.18 6.40
CA ASP A 329 24.22 10.45 5.90
C ASP A 329 23.25 11.17 4.93
N ASP A 330 22.11 10.55 4.61
CA ASP A 330 21.05 11.14 3.78
C ASP A 330 19.83 11.53 4.64
N PRO A 331 19.66 12.82 4.99
CA PRO A 331 18.55 13.27 5.78
C PRO A 331 17.19 13.18 5.05
N THR A 332 17.20 12.96 3.73
CA THR A 332 15.98 12.81 2.92
C THR A 332 15.50 11.37 2.83
N TRP A 333 16.35 10.41 3.23
CA TRP A 333 16.03 9.00 3.18
C TRP A 333 14.96 8.64 4.23
N SER A 334 13.99 7.85 3.82
CA SER A 334 12.90 7.39 4.70
C SER A 334 12.46 5.99 4.30
N LEU A 335 12.09 5.17 5.30
CA LEU A 335 11.38 3.91 5.08
C LEU A 335 9.97 4.13 4.51
N GLU A 336 9.42 5.32 4.66
CA GLU A 336 8.09 5.66 4.16
C GLU A 336 8.11 6.04 2.67
N ASP A 337 9.28 6.22 2.07
CA ASP A 337 9.42 6.42 0.62
C ASP A 337 9.23 5.07 -0.09
N ALA A 338 8.20 4.96 -0.92
CA ALA A 338 7.86 3.73 -1.65
C ALA A 338 8.95 3.23 -2.62
N ARG A 339 10.01 4.02 -2.82
CA ARG A 339 11.21 3.55 -3.55
C ARG A 339 12.10 2.63 -2.72
N HIS A 340 11.83 2.50 -1.40
CA HIS A 340 12.66 1.79 -0.45
C HIS A 340 11.89 0.59 0.14
N SER A 341 12.20 -0.60 -0.35
CA SER A 341 11.75 -1.84 0.29
C SER A 341 12.62 -2.16 1.50
N ALA A 342 12.04 -2.76 2.55
CA ALA A 342 12.77 -3.00 3.78
C ALA A 342 12.34 -4.26 4.55
N ILE A 343 13.26 -4.77 5.38
CA ILE A 343 12.93 -5.65 6.51
C ILE A 343 12.71 -4.75 7.72
N VAL A 344 11.49 -4.74 8.24
CA VAL A 344 11.05 -3.89 9.35
C VAL A 344 10.98 -4.73 10.62
N TYR A 345 11.73 -4.31 11.66
CA TYR A 345 11.76 -5.01 12.93
C TYR A 345 10.56 -4.66 13.80
N LYS A 346 9.83 -5.66 14.27
CA LYS A 346 8.64 -5.51 15.11
C LYS A 346 8.83 -6.19 16.46
N PRO A 347 8.82 -5.45 17.58
CA PRO A 347 8.82 -6.04 18.92
C PRO A 347 7.45 -6.66 19.20
N SER A 348 7.29 -7.93 18.86
CA SER A 348 6.04 -8.68 18.98
C SER A 348 6.32 -10.06 19.52
N ASP A 349 5.37 -10.60 20.30
CA ASP A 349 5.35 -11.98 20.79
C ASP A 349 4.81 -12.97 19.74
N ILE A 350 4.35 -12.50 18.60
CA ILE A 350 3.89 -13.33 17.48
C ILE A 350 5.07 -14.15 16.94
N PRO A 351 5.02 -15.49 16.98
CA PRO A 351 6.07 -16.34 16.47
C PRO A 351 5.94 -16.52 14.95
N ASN A 352 6.15 -15.45 14.19
CA ASN A 352 6.01 -15.44 12.76
C ASN A 352 6.88 -14.35 12.13
N ALA A 353 6.86 -14.28 10.80
CA ALA A 353 7.29 -13.18 9.95
C ALA A 353 6.30 -13.07 8.79
N SER A 354 6.16 -11.92 8.20
CA SER A 354 5.29 -11.74 7.02
C SER A 354 5.96 -10.84 6.00
N GLY A 355 5.84 -11.20 4.71
CA GLY A 355 6.39 -10.45 3.59
C GLY A 355 5.27 -9.86 2.71
N PRO A 356 4.45 -8.94 3.24
CA PRO A 356 3.46 -8.28 2.40
C PRO A 356 4.18 -7.43 1.35
N HIS A 357 3.58 -7.31 0.18
CA HIS A 357 4.07 -6.45 -0.88
C HIS A 357 2.95 -5.59 -1.44
N VAL A 358 3.31 -4.40 -1.89
CA VAL A 358 2.46 -3.55 -2.71
C VAL A 358 2.72 -3.88 -4.16
N HIS A 359 1.67 -4.10 -4.92
CA HIS A 359 1.80 -4.47 -6.32
C HIS A 359 0.81 -3.71 -7.21
N ASP A 360 1.18 -3.53 -8.46
CA ASP A 360 0.32 -2.97 -9.48
C ASP A 360 -0.75 -4.00 -9.88
N PRO A 361 -2.05 -3.74 -9.62
CA PRO A 361 -3.11 -4.71 -9.91
C PRO A 361 -3.30 -5.00 -11.41
N ARG A 362 -2.75 -4.15 -12.29
CA ARG A 362 -2.81 -4.33 -13.74
C ARG A 362 -1.85 -5.41 -14.26
N SER A 363 -0.75 -5.65 -13.54
CA SER A 363 0.36 -6.47 -14.05
C SER A 363 0.93 -7.46 -13.05
N GLY A 364 0.66 -7.28 -11.75
CA GLY A 364 1.30 -8.00 -10.67
C GLY A 364 2.75 -7.53 -10.39
N GLU A 365 3.18 -6.36 -10.90
CA GLU A 365 4.49 -5.80 -10.58
C GLU A 365 4.59 -5.46 -9.10
N ILE A 366 5.55 -6.04 -8.39
CA ILE A 366 5.87 -5.66 -7.02
C ILE A 366 6.57 -4.30 -7.05
N LEU A 367 5.97 -3.31 -6.41
CA LEU A 367 6.46 -1.94 -6.37
C LEU A 367 7.30 -1.69 -5.12
N GLU A 368 6.87 -2.27 -4.00
CA GLU A 368 7.47 -2.08 -2.69
C GLU A 368 7.15 -3.29 -1.80
N THR A 369 8.02 -3.59 -0.84
CA THR A 369 7.71 -4.54 0.24
C THR A 369 8.29 -4.06 1.58
N HIS A 370 7.47 -4.16 2.64
CA HIS A 370 7.92 -4.04 4.03
C HIS A 370 7.75 -5.38 4.71
N ILE A 371 8.83 -6.16 4.77
CA ILE A 371 8.87 -7.49 5.38
C ILE A 371 8.87 -7.31 6.89
N ASN A 372 7.81 -7.74 7.57
CA ASN A 372 7.70 -7.68 9.01
C ASN A 372 8.49 -8.82 9.64
N TRP A 373 9.56 -8.47 10.35
CA TRP A 373 10.35 -9.39 11.17
C TRP A 373 9.93 -9.26 12.63
N TYR A 374 9.12 -10.17 13.11
CA TYR A 374 8.70 -10.18 14.50
C TYR A 374 9.79 -10.74 15.41
N HIS A 375 9.99 -10.11 16.59
CA HIS A 375 11.03 -10.52 17.54
C HIS A 375 10.95 -12.00 17.88
N ASN A 376 9.75 -12.54 18.05
CA ASN A 376 9.52 -13.92 18.50
C ASN A 376 9.64 -14.97 17.38
N VAL A 377 9.95 -14.60 16.15
CA VAL A 377 10.15 -15.55 15.04
C VAL A 377 11.30 -16.53 15.34
N MET A 378 12.30 -16.10 16.11
CA MET A 378 13.41 -16.98 16.50
C MET A 378 12.97 -18.16 17.36
N SER A 379 11.97 -17.96 18.24
CA SER A 379 11.37 -19.06 19.01
C SER A 379 10.67 -20.08 18.09
N LEU A 380 10.00 -19.61 17.04
CA LEU A 380 9.39 -20.48 16.03
C LEU A 380 10.44 -21.33 15.33
N LEU A 381 11.51 -20.71 14.84
CA LEU A 381 12.59 -21.38 14.12
C LEU A 381 13.31 -22.40 15.01
N TYR A 382 13.58 -22.03 16.27
CA TYR A 382 14.15 -22.95 17.26
C TYR A 382 13.27 -24.17 17.50
N ASN A 383 11.95 -23.95 17.71
CA ASN A 383 11.00 -25.03 17.93
C ASN A 383 10.90 -25.94 16.70
N TRP A 384 10.87 -25.37 15.48
CA TRP A 384 10.87 -26.16 14.25
C TRP A 384 12.13 -27.00 14.11
N TYR A 385 13.30 -26.41 14.40
CA TYR A 385 14.56 -27.13 14.38
C TYR A 385 14.54 -28.33 15.36
N ILE A 386 14.13 -28.11 16.61
CA ILE A 386 14.05 -29.18 17.62
C ILE A 386 13.05 -30.27 17.20
N VAL A 387 11.85 -29.89 16.73
CA VAL A 387 10.80 -30.86 16.39
C VAL A 387 11.11 -31.62 15.11
N GLN A 388 11.67 -30.96 14.10
CA GLN A 388 11.85 -31.55 12.76
C GLN A 388 13.24 -32.17 12.58
N ALA A 389 14.28 -31.63 13.18
CA ALA A 389 15.66 -32.08 13.00
C ALA A 389 16.27 -32.73 14.25
N GLY A 390 15.81 -32.38 15.45
CA GLY A 390 16.34 -32.91 16.71
C GLY A 390 16.13 -34.41 16.91
N ALA A 391 15.13 -35.00 16.25
CA ALA A 391 14.88 -36.46 16.31
C ALA A 391 15.82 -37.30 15.40
N ILE A 392 16.62 -36.66 14.55
CA ILE A 392 17.49 -37.33 13.58
C ILE A 392 18.96 -37.34 14.06
N HIS A 393 19.29 -36.56 15.11
CA HIS A 393 20.62 -36.50 15.66
C HIS A 393 20.67 -37.39 16.91
N PRO A 394 21.53 -38.46 16.93
CA PRO A 394 21.73 -39.29 18.12
C PRO A 394 22.39 -38.52 19.26
#